data_49624d7c739f82b1cb281d0d17bfc356
#
_entry.id   49624d7c739f82b1cb281d0d17bfc356
#
_cell.length_a   1.000
_cell.length_b   1.000
_cell.length_c   1.000
_cell.angle_alpha   90.00
_cell.angle_beta   90.00
_cell.angle_gamma   90.00
#
_symmetry.space_group_name_H-M   'P 1'
#
loop_
_entity.id
_entity.type
_entity.pdbx_description
1 polymer ?
#
loop_
_entity_poly.entity_id
_entity_poly.type
_entity_poly.pdbx_seq_one_letter_code
_entity_poly.pdbx_strand_id
1 'polypeptide(L)'
;MAGGCAYAALWPGSQLFGATLIAPARPGELALTFDDGPNPAWTPRLLEILAREDVHASFFLVGSKAETETSLVRQIAEAGHLIGNHSWSHRNLALAPARLIDEELRRTTETLEQIIGAPVRTFRPPFGARRPAVLRIARRLGLVPVLWNAMTSDWKIPSAEAIAERLARTIDRLQWRGRAANIVLHDGSHAEPAADRAPSVAAAEKLIARYKQSRRFVRVDAWG
;
A
#
# COMPACT_ATOMS: atom_id res chain seq x y z
N MET A 1 10.63 1.52 29.08
CA MET A 1 9.30 1.18 28.48
C MET A 1 8.94 2.01 27.24
N ALA A 2 9.44 3.22 27.06
CA ALA A 2 9.15 4.06 25.89
C ALA A 2 9.61 3.46 24.53
N GLY A 3 10.76 2.78 24.49
CA GLY A 3 11.29 2.16 23.25
C GLY A 3 10.44 1.04 22.68
N GLY A 4 9.80 0.22 23.53
CA GLY A 4 8.90 -0.85 23.10
C GLY A 4 7.62 -0.34 22.44
N CYS A 5 7.06 0.76 22.93
CA CYS A 5 5.87 1.38 22.32
C CYS A 5 6.18 2.01 20.96
N ALA A 6 7.33 2.66 20.80
CA ALA A 6 7.76 3.21 19.51
C ALA A 6 8.00 2.12 18.47
N TYR A 7 8.66 1.02 18.86
CA TYR A 7 8.81 -0.16 18.00
C TYR A 7 7.46 -0.74 17.57
N ALA A 8 6.53 -0.94 18.52
CA ALA A 8 5.21 -1.47 18.23
C ALA A 8 4.39 -0.56 17.30
N ALA A 9 4.57 0.76 17.43
CA ALA A 9 3.83 1.75 16.65
C ALA A 9 4.33 1.90 15.21
N LEU A 10 5.64 1.75 14.96
CA LEU A 10 6.27 2.12 13.70
C LEU A 10 6.89 0.96 12.93
N TRP A 11 7.33 -0.11 13.60
CA TRP A 11 7.97 -1.24 12.91
C TRP A 11 6.93 -2.10 12.18
N PRO A 12 6.96 -2.19 10.83
CA PRO A 12 5.89 -2.85 10.06
C PRO A 12 5.66 -4.32 10.43
N GLY A 13 6.69 -5.05 10.80
CA GLY A 13 6.59 -6.47 11.22
C GLY A 13 6.09 -6.69 12.65
N SER A 14 5.90 -5.62 13.45
CA SER A 14 5.45 -5.77 14.84
C SER A 14 3.99 -6.17 14.93
N GLN A 15 3.68 -7.16 15.76
CA GLN A 15 2.33 -7.63 16.08
C GLN A 15 1.89 -7.26 17.53
N LEU A 16 2.70 -6.45 18.24
CA LEU A 16 2.48 -6.16 19.66
C LEU A 16 1.17 -5.42 19.93
N PHE A 17 0.73 -4.56 19.03
CA PHE A 17 -0.55 -3.84 19.17
C PHE A 17 -1.74 -4.60 18.61
N GLY A 18 -1.51 -5.74 18.00
CA GLY A 18 -2.51 -6.63 17.41
C GLY A 18 -2.11 -7.10 16.02
N ALA A 19 -2.79 -8.14 15.54
CA ALA A 19 -2.47 -8.74 14.25
C ALA A 19 -2.64 -7.75 13.08
N THR A 20 -1.69 -7.79 12.16
CA THR A 20 -1.76 -7.13 10.84
C THR A 20 -1.43 -8.18 9.78
N LEU A 21 -1.95 -8.01 8.57
CA LEU A 21 -1.57 -8.88 7.46
C LEU A 21 -0.09 -8.66 7.15
N ILE A 22 0.69 -9.71 7.29
CA ILE A 22 2.12 -9.76 6.96
C ILE A 22 2.34 -10.76 5.82
N ALA A 23 3.37 -10.51 5.03
CA ALA A 23 3.75 -11.40 3.95
C ALA A 23 4.04 -12.83 4.48
N PRO A 24 3.40 -13.86 3.92
CA PRO A 24 3.49 -15.24 4.43
C PRO A 24 4.82 -15.92 4.12
N ALA A 25 4.98 -17.16 4.60
CA ALA A 25 6.11 -18.05 4.26
C ALA A 25 5.89 -18.66 2.86
N ARG A 26 5.81 -17.83 1.83
CA ARG A 26 5.62 -18.20 0.41
C ARG A 26 6.67 -17.48 -0.44
N PRO A 27 7.92 -17.97 -0.49
CA PRO A 27 9.04 -17.26 -1.10
C PRO A 27 8.87 -17.01 -2.63
N GLY A 28 7.98 -17.73 -3.28
CA GLY A 28 7.66 -17.50 -4.70
C GLY A 28 6.73 -16.32 -4.96
N GLU A 29 6.19 -15.63 -3.95
CA GLU A 29 5.16 -14.60 -4.10
C GLU A 29 5.68 -13.19 -3.81
N LEU A 30 5.27 -12.25 -4.65
CA LEU A 30 5.54 -10.81 -4.52
C LEU A 30 4.21 -10.06 -4.62
N ALA A 31 3.95 -9.11 -3.72
CA ALA A 31 2.87 -8.16 -3.87
C ALA A 31 3.44 -6.77 -4.12
N LEU A 32 3.07 -6.18 -5.26
CA LEU A 32 3.28 -4.76 -5.52
C LEU A 32 2.14 -3.97 -4.90
N THR A 33 2.48 -3.00 -4.07
CA THR A 33 1.49 -2.12 -3.47
C THR A 33 1.88 -0.66 -3.64
N PHE A 34 0.87 0.18 -3.88
CA PHE A 34 1.04 1.60 -4.14
C PHE A 34 0.22 2.41 -3.15
N ASP A 35 0.84 3.41 -2.52
CA ASP A 35 0.25 4.26 -1.52
C ASP A 35 0.11 5.71 -2.01
N ASP A 36 -0.72 6.51 -1.34
CA ASP A 36 -0.93 7.95 -1.55
C ASP A 36 -1.66 8.34 -2.84
N GLY A 37 -2.06 7.40 -3.68
CA GLY A 37 -2.88 7.66 -4.87
C GLY A 37 -4.37 7.96 -4.55
N PRO A 38 -5.20 8.16 -5.58
CA PRO A 38 -4.83 8.20 -6.99
C PRO A 38 -4.09 9.50 -7.36
N ASN A 39 -3.26 9.43 -8.39
CA ASN A 39 -2.55 10.58 -8.95
C ASN A 39 -2.84 10.64 -10.46
N PRO A 40 -3.49 11.70 -10.97
CA PRO A 40 -3.91 11.78 -12.37
C PRO A 40 -2.75 11.77 -13.38
N ALA A 41 -1.53 12.13 -12.95
CA ALA A 41 -0.36 12.11 -13.82
C ALA A 41 0.33 10.75 -13.88
N TRP A 42 0.35 9.99 -12.77
CA TRP A 42 1.20 8.81 -12.63
C TRP A 42 0.44 7.50 -12.51
N THR A 43 -0.73 7.49 -11.87
CA THR A 43 -1.55 6.27 -11.76
C THR A 43 -1.94 5.70 -13.13
N PRO A 44 -2.36 6.49 -14.15
CA PRO A 44 -2.65 5.95 -15.48
C PRO A 44 -1.46 5.27 -16.13
N ARG A 45 -0.27 5.87 -16.05
CA ARG A 45 0.96 5.28 -16.60
C ARG A 45 1.36 3.98 -15.91
N LEU A 46 1.12 3.93 -14.59
CA LEU A 46 1.31 2.70 -13.83
C LEU A 46 0.34 1.60 -14.27
N LEU A 47 -0.94 1.93 -14.48
CA LEU A 47 -1.94 1.00 -14.98
C LEU A 47 -1.59 0.43 -16.36
N GLU A 48 -1.06 1.27 -17.27
CA GLU A 48 -0.56 0.83 -18.59
C GLU A 48 0.58 -0.19 -18.45
N ILE A 49 1.53 0.04 -17.54
CA ILE A 49 2.62 -0.91 -17.27
C ILE A 49 2.06 -2.22 -16.71
N LEU A 50 1.19 -2.15 -15.71
CA LEU A 50 0.62 -3.34 -15.06
C LEU A 50 -0.21 -4.18 -16.04
N ALA A 51 -0.99 -3.54 -16.91
CA ALA A 51 -1.77 -4.20 -17.96
C ALA A 51 -0.87 -4.87 -19.00
N ARG A 52 0.14 -4.18 -19.52
CA ARG A 52 1.10 -4.72 -20.47
C ARG A 52 1.84 -5.95 -19.94
N GLU A 53 2.15 -5.94 -18.65
CA GLU A 53 2.89 -7.00 -17.98
C GLU A 53 2.01 -8.10 -17.39
N ASP A 54 0.67 -7.99 -17.50
CA ASP A 54 -0.32 -8.90 -16.88
C ASP A 54 -0.09 -9.11 -15.38
N VAL A 55 0.09 -8.00 -14.66
CA VAL A 55 0.35 -7.99 -13.21
C VAL A 55 -0.76 -7.25 -12.49
N HIS A 56 -1.38 -7.91 -11.50
CA HIS A 56 -2.31 -7.27 -10.59
C HIS A 56 -1.61 -6.77 -9.32
N ALA A 57 -1.93 -5.54 -8.91
CA ALA A 57 -1.36 -4.87 -7.75
C ALA A 57 -2.44 -4.50 -6.71
N SER A 58 -2.01 -3.86 -5.62
CA SER A 58 -2.92 -3.35 -4.59
C SER A 58 -2.65 -1.86 -4.37
N PHE A 59 -3.70 -1.05 -4.41
CA PHE A 59 -3.63 0.39 -4.28
C PHE A 59 -4.30 0.82 -2.97
N PHE A 60 -3.55 1.48 -2.09
CA PHE A 60 -4.08 2.07 -0.87
C PHE A 60 -4.33 3.56 -1.12
N LEU A 61 -5.59 3.90 -1.33
CA LEU A 61 -6.00 5.21 -1.81
C LEU A 61 -6.39 6.16 -0.67
N VAL A 62 -5.98 7.41 -0.79
CA VAL A 62 -6.38 8.51 0.09
C VAL A 62 -7.80 8.94 -0.27
N GLY A 63 -8.72 8.90 0.70
CA GLY A 63 -10.14 9.11 0.46
C GLY A 63 -10.49 10.45 -0.17
N SER A 64 -9.86 11.54 0.29
CA SER A 64 -10.08 12.88 -0.27
C SER A 64 -9.66 13.00 -1.74
N LYS A 65 -8.65 12.25 -2.17
CA LYS A 65 -8.25 12.18 -3.58
C LYS A 65 -9.17 11.28 -4.40
N ALA A 66 -9.58 10.16 -3.82
CA ALA A 66 -10.52 9.26 -4.46
C ALA A 66 -11.87 9.95 -4.77
N GLU A 67 -12.31 10.84 -3.88
CA GLU A 67 -13.53 11.65 -4.06
C GLU A 67 -13.43 12.57 -5.29
N THR A 68 -12.25 13.12 -5.59
CA THR A 68 -12.04 14.01 -6.76
C THR A 68 -11.70 13.23 -8.03
N GLU A 69 -11.07 12.08 -7.92
CA GLU A 69 -10.56 11.26 -9.04
C GLU A 69 -11.37 9.96 -9.25
N THR A 70 -12.71 10.06 -9.16
CA THR A 70 -13.61 8.89 -9.17
C THR A 70 -13.45 8.01 -10.41
N SER A 71 -13.23 8.60 -11.58
CA SER A 71 -13.00 7.87 -12.82
C SER A 71 -11.73 7.03 -12.78
N LEU A 72 -10.67 7.56 -12.19
CA LEU A 72 -9.39 6.86 -12.05
C LEU A 72 -9.48 5.72 -11.03
N VAL A 73 -10.22 5.92 -9.93
CA VAL A 73 -10.51 4.84 -8.96
C VAL A 73 -11.26 3.68 -9.63
N ARG A 74 -12.26 3.98 -10.49
CA ARG A 74 -12.95 2.93 -11.26
C ARG A 74 -12.02 2.21 -12.21
N GLN A 75 -11.15 2.91 -12.94
CA GLN A 75 -10.16 2.29 -13.82
C GLN A 75 -9.24 1.32 -13.07
N ILE A 76 -8.78 1.69 -11.86
CA ILE A 76 -7.97 0.80 -11.01
C ILE A 76 -8.75 -0.49 -10.69
N ALA A 77 -10.04 -0.37 -10.31
CA ALA A 77 -10.88 -1.52 -9.95
C ALA A 77 -11.21 -2.40 -11.15
N GLU A 78 -11.61 -1.80 -12.28
CA GLU A 78 -11.96 -2.47 -13.54
C GLU A 78 -10.77 -3.23 -14.15
N ALA A 79 -9.55 -2.72 -13.93
CA ALA A 79 -8.31 -3.41 -14.28
C ALA A 79 -7.96 -4.58 -13.33
N GLY A 80 -8.83 -4.94 -12.38
CA GLY A 80 -8.67 -6.09 -11.49
C GLY A 80 -7.71 -5.87 -10.33
N HIS A 81 -7.28 -4.65 -10.08
CA HIS A 81 -6.43 -4.34 -8.94
C HIS A 81 -7.23 -4.27 -7.63
N LEU A 82 -6.57 -4.58 -6.51
CA LEU A 82 -7.18 -4.41 -5.19
C LEU A 82 -7.16 -2.93 -4.79
N ILE A 83 -8.28 -2.44 -4.29
CA ILE A 83 -8.38 -1.13 -3.66
C ILE A 83 -8.46 -1.30 -2.15
N GLY A 84 -7.62 -0.57 -1.43
CA GLY A 84 -7.57 -0.49 0.01
C GLY A 84 -7.68 0.95 0.50
N ASN A 85 -8.09 1.09 1.76
CA ASN A 85 -8.23 2.37 2.45
C ASN A 85 -6.87 2.88 2.95
N HIS A 86 -6.55 4.16 2.65
CA HIS A 86 -5.33 4.83 3.16
C HIS A 86 -5.66 6.07 4.01
N SER A 87 -6.78 6.03 4.74
CA SER A 87 -7.40 7.14 5.47
C SER A 87 -7.91 8.28 4.58
N TRP A 88 -8.67 9.19 5.16
CA TRP A 88 -9.28 10.29 4.41
C TRP A 88 -8.27 11.36 4.00
N SER A 89 -7.44 11.82 4.97
CA SER A 89 -6.54 12.96 4.80
C SER A 89 -5.06 12.60 4.96
N HIS A 90 -4.72 11.30 4.93
CA HIS A 90 -3.37 10.79 5.17
C HIS A 90 -2.76 11.26 6.51
N ARG A 91 -3.59 11.44 7.53
CA ARG A 91 -3.17 11.88 8.85
C ARG A 91 -2.48 10.77 9.65
N ASN A 92 -1.52 11.13 10.49
CA ASN A 92 -0.94 10.17 11.43
C ASN A 92 -1.98 9.73 12.47
N LEU A 93 -2.62 8.59 12.23
CA LEU A 93 -3.70 8.06 13.05
C LEU A 93 -3.25 7.59 14.43
N ALA A 94 -1.97 7.31 14.63
CA ALA A 94 -1.45 6.95 15.96
C ALA A 94 -1.52 8.12 16.95
N LEU A 95 -1.57 9.35 16.46
CA LEU A 95 -1.70 10.56 17.28
C LEU A 95 -3.14 11.09 17.35
N ALA A 96 -4.05 10.56 16.54
CA ALA A 96 -5.41 11.06 16.42
C ALA A 96 -6.33 10.52 17.53
N PRO A 97 -7.34 11.29 18.01
CA PRO A 97 -8.36 10.76 18.91
C PRO A 97 -9.22 9.69 18.22
N ALA A 98 -9.80 8.77 19.00
CA ALA A 98 -10.53 7.62 18.50
C ALA A 98 -11.68 7.98 17.53
N ARG A 99 -12.41 9.07 17.83
CA ARG A 99 -13.49 9.58 16.96
C ARG A 99 -12.97 9.97 15.58
N LEU A 100 -11.82 10.64 15.52
CA LEU A 100 -11.22 11.05 14.26
C LEU A 100 -10.68 9.85 13.47
N ILE A 101 -10.11 8.84 14.14
CA ILE A 101 -9.70 7.58 13.49
C ILE A 101 -10.91 6.92 12.83
N ASP A 102 -12.03 6.82 13.54
CA ASP A 102 -13.27 6.23 13.01
C ASP A 102 -13.78 7.00 11.77
N GLU A 103 -13.83 8.31 11.87
CA GLU A 103 -14.28 9.19 10.77
C GLU A 103 -13.39 9.05 9.52
N GLU A 104 -12.06 9.12 9.69
CA GLU A 104 -11.07 8.97 8.62
C GLU A 104 -11.22 7.63 7.88
N LEU A 105 -11.38 6.53 8.61
CA LEU A 105 -11.50 5.21 8.02
C LEU A 105 -12.88 4.96 7.43
N ARG A 106 -13.95 5.30 8.14
CA ARG A 106 -15.31 5.08 7.68
C ARG A 106 -15.62 5.88 6.42
N ARG A 107 -15.35 7.19 6.43
CA ARG A 107 -15.57 8.05 5.25
C ARG A 107 -14.81 7.56 4.02
N THR A 108 -13.56 7.18 4.18
CA THR A 108 -12.77 6.65 3.06
C THR A 108 -13.36 5.34 2.54
N THR A 109 -13.72 4.41 3.43
CA THR A 109 -14.30 3.14 3.03
C THR A 109 -15.61 3.35 2.27
N GLU A 110 -16.54 4.13 2.81
CA GLU A 110 -17.83 4.45 2.20
C GLU A 110 -17.65 5.10 0.80
N THR A 111 -16.74 6.06 0.69
CA THR A 111 -16.44 6.72 -0.59
C THR A 111 -15.89 5.73 -1.62
N LEU A 112 -14.90 4.92 -1.25
CA LEU A 112 -14.32 3.92 -2.16
C LEU A 112 -15.36 2.88 -2.59
N GLU A 113 -16.13 2.32 -1.65
CA GLU A 113 -17.19 1.35 -1.93
C GLU A 113 -18.28 1.91 -2.84
N GLN A 114 -18.67 3.17 -2.64
CA GLN A 114 -19.62 3.86 -3.52
C GLN A 114 -19.10 4.02 -4.95
N ILE A 115 -17.79 4.29 -5.10
CA ILE A 115 -17.18 4.49 -6.43
C ILE A 115 -17.07 3.16 -7.18
N ILE A 116 -16.62 2.08 -6.50
CA ILE A 116 -16.30 0.81 -7.14
C ILE A 116 -17.45 -0.21 -7.13
N GLY A 117 -18.51 0.03 -6.35
CA GLY A 117 -19.65 -0.89 -6.21
C GLY A 117 -19.31 -2.23 -5.52
N ALA A 118 -18.20 -2.30 -4.77
CA ALA A 118 -17.72 -3.52 -4.13
C ALA A 118 -17.12 -3.22 -2.74
N PRO A 119 -17.09 -4.20 -1.81
CA PRO A 119 -16.56 -3.99 -0.46
C PRO A 119 -15.06 -3.73 -0.45
N VAL A 120 -14.62 -2.74 0.33
CA VAL A 120 -13.22 -2.47 0.66
C VAL A 120 -12.89 -3.13 1.99
N ARG A 121 -11.96 -4.10 1.97
CA ARG A 121 -11.64 -4.96 3.13
C ARG A 121 -10.25 -4.73 3.70
N THR A 122 -9.40 -3.96 3.04
CA THR A 122 -8.03 -3.73 3.46
C THR A 122 -7.77 -2.27 3.80
N PHE A 123 -6.88 -2.06 4.75
CA PHE A 123 -6.49 -0.73 5.22
C PHE A 123 -4.98 -0.69 5.44
N ARG A 124 -4.34 0.35 4.99
CA ARG A 124 -2.95 0.63 5.36
C ARG A 124 -2.87 1.92 6.14
N PRO A 125 -2.34 1.90 7.39
CA PRO A 125 -2.21 3.13 8.15
C PRO A 125 -1.15 4.05 7.54
N PRO A 126 -1.42 5.35 7.37
CA PRO A 126 -0.43 6.33 6.96
C PRO A 126 0.84 6.23 7.79
N PHE A 127 2.01 6.33 7.13
CA PHE A 127 3.34 6.17 7.75
C PHE A 127 3.58 4.78 8.39
N GLY A 128 2.69 3.80 8.21
CA GLY A 128 2.67 2.57 8.99
C GLY A 128 2.36 2.77 10.47
N ALA A 129 2.03 4.01 10.86
CA ALA A 129 1.88 4.42 12.24
C ALA A 129 0.57 3.91 12.85
N ARG A 130 0.67 3.17 13.95
CA ARG A 130 -0.48 2.53 14.58
C ARG A 130 -0.37 2.43 16.10
N ARG A 131 -1.52 2.32 16.75
CA ARG A 131 -1.68 2.00 18.16
C ARG A 131 -2.89 1.09 18.34
N PRO A 132 -3.13 0.48 19.51
CA PRO A 132 -4.26 -0.45 19.71
C PRO A 132 -5.62 0.10 19.25
N ALA A 133 -5.88 1.40 19.45
CA ALA A 133 -7.12 2.02 19.04
C ALA A 133 -7.30 2.02 17.50
N VAL A 134 -6.24 2.31 16.73
CA VAL A 134 -6.28 2.29 15.26
C VAL A 134 -6.67 0.90 14.76
N LEU A 135 -5.99 -0.14 15.25
CA LEU A 135 -6.24 -1.52 14.83
C LEU A 135 -7.61 -2.03 15.25
N ARG A 136 -8.09 -1.63 16.45
CA ARG A 136 -9.43 -2.01 16.94
C ARG A 136 -10.53 -1.36 16.11
N ILE A 137 -10.41 -0.08 15.78
CA ILE A 137 -11.38 0.65 14.97
C ILE A 137 -11.40 0.08 13.55
N ALA A 138 -10.24 -0.13 12.92
CA ALA A 138 -10.16 -0.74 11.59
C ALA A 138 -10.90 -2.08 11.54
N ARG A 139 -10.65 -2.99 12.51
CA ARG A 139 -11.33 -4.29 12.57
C ARG A 139 -12.83 -4.18 12.79
N ARG A 140 -13.29 -3.24 13.63
CA ARG A 140 -14.71 -2.99 13.85
C ARG A 140 -15.40 -2.57 12.54
N LEU A 141 -14.70 -1.87 11.67
CA LEU A 141 -15.16 -1.48 10.33
C LEU A 141 -14.96 -2.59 9.27
N GLY A 142 -14.54 -3.79 9.68
CA GLY A 142 -14.31 -4.91 8.77
C GLY A 142 -13.01 -4.78 7.94
N LEU A 143 -12.10 -3.89 8.34
CA LEU A 143 -10.87 -3.63 7.63
C LEU A 143 -9.70 -4.45 8.20
N VAL A 144 -8.97 -5.15 7.34
CA VAL A 144 -7.74 -5.86 7.67
C VAL A 144 -6.55 -4.89 7.51
N PRO A 145 -5.82 -4.58 8.61
CA PRO A 145 -4.63 -3.73 8.51
C PRO A 145 -3.49 -4.46 7.77
N VAL A 146 -2.97 -3.85 6.70
CA VAL A 146 -1.91 -4.39 5.85
C VAL A 146 -0.66 -3.55 6.01
N LEU A 147 0.48 -4.21 6.32
CA LEU A 147 1.79 -3.57 6.36
C LEU A 147 2.74 -4.26 5.38
N TRP A 148 3.93 -3.73 5.25
CA TRP A 148 4.95 -4.16 4.28
C TRP A 148 6.16 -4.80 4.95
N ASN A 149 6.99 -5.44 4.15
CA ASN A 149 8.31 -5.92 4.57
C ASN A 149 9.43 -5.55 3.57
N ALA A 150 9.07 -4.92 2.44
CA ALA A 150 10.01 -4.40 1.48
C ALA A 150 9.62 -2.95 1.12
N MET A 151 10.43 -1.99 1.56
CA MET A 151 10.22 -0.55 1.31
C MET A 151 11.57 0.14 1.14
N THR A 152 11.58 1.20 0.35
CA THR A 152 12.61 2.23 0.32
C THR A 152 11.94 3.61 0.34
N SER A 153 12.69 4.67 0.56
CA SER A 153 12.13 6.03 0.46
C SER A 153 12.10 6.47 -1.01
N ASP A 154 11.29 5.78 -1.83
CA ASP A 154 11.22 5.99 -3.28
C ASP A 154 10.87 7.43 -3.66
N TRP A 155 10.10 8.14 -2.82
CA TRP A 155 9.79 9.58 -2.98
C TRP A 155 10.99 10.53 -2.79
N LYS A 156 12.15 10.03 -2.33
CA LYS A 156 13.39 10.80 -2.13
C LYS A 156 14.51 10.39 -3.10
N ILE A 157 14.29 9.34 -3.87
CA ILE A 157 15.30 8.77 -4.75
C ILE A 157 14.94 9.11 -6.19
N PRO A 158 15.73 9.93 -6.88
CA PRO A 158 15.39 10.39 -8.24
C PRO A 158 15.67 9.33 -9.34
N SER A 159 16.28 8.21 -9.00
CA SER A 159 16.64 7.16 -9.97
C SER A 159 15.79 5.91 -9.77
N ALA A 160 15.08 5.52 -10.80
CA ALA A 160 14.31 4.26 -10.85
C ALA A 160 15.19 3.03 -10.64
N GLU A 161 16.42 3.04 -11.20
CA GLU A 161 17.41 1.99 -11.03
C GLU A 161 17.78 1.84 -9.55
N ALA A 162 18.10 2.96 -8.88
CA ALA A 162 18.48 2.93 -7.47
C ALA A 162 17.34 2.46 -6.56
N ILE A 163 16.09 2.82 -6.86
CA ILE A 163 14.90 2.33 -6.16
C ILE A 163 14.78 0.82 -6.37
N ALA A 164 14.77 0.37 -7.63
CA ALA A 164 14.61 -1.04 -7.98
C ALA A 164 15.71 -1.93 -7.37
N GLU A 165 16.97 -1.51 -7.43
CA GLU A 165 18.09 -2.24 -6.85
C GLU A 165 18.04 -2.34 -5.33
N ARG A 166 17.62 -1.28 -4.63
CA ARG A 166 17.44 -1.31 -3.16
C ARG A 166 16.34 -2.27 -2.76
N LEU A 167 15.21 -2.23 -3.48
CA LEU A 167 14.08 -3.15 -3.25
C LEU A 167 14.47 -4.59 -3.60
N ALA A 168 15.16 -4.80 -4.73
CA ALA A 168 15.61 -6.12 -5.16
C ALA A 168 16.48 -6.80 -4.09
N ARG A 169 17.46 -6.10 -3.51
CA ARG A 169 18.26 -6.65 -2.39
C ARG A 169 17.41 -7.06 -1.20
N THR A 170 16.35 -6.32 -0.90
CA THR A 170 15.44 -6.65 0.20
C THR A 170 14.56 -7.84 -0.16
N ILE A 171 14.01 -7.87 -1.38
CA ILE A 171 13.20 -8.98 -1.90
C ILE A 171 14.02 -10.27 -1.89
N ASP A 172 15.22 -10.27 -2.45
CA ASP A 172 16.08 -11.45 -2.54
C ASP A 172 16.44 -12.01 -1.15
N ARG A 173 16.69 -11.12 -0.17
CA ARG A 173 16.90 -11.49 1.24
C ARG A 173 15.66 -12.11 1.88
N LEU A 174 14.46 -11.57 1.62
CA LEU A 174 13.19 -12.12 2.11
C LEU A 174 12.92 -13.51 1.51
N GLN A 175 13.12 -13.64 0.20
CA GLN A 175 12.98 -14.90 -0.52
C GLN A 175 13.94 -15.97 0.01
N TRP A 176 15.21 -15.63 0.23
CA TRP A 176 16.19 -16.52 0.85
C TRP A 176 15.76 -16.97 2.25
N ARG A 177 15.07 -16.12 3.01
CA ARG A 177 14.48 -16.44 4.32
C ARG A 177 13.14 -17.17 4.24
N GLY A 178 12.73 -17.63 3.08
CA GLY A 178 11.47 -18.34 2.88
C GLY A 178 10.22 -17.46 3.00
N ARG A 179 10.33 -16.14 2.77
CA ARG A 179 9.21 -15.20 2.93
C ARG A 179 8.78 -14.57 1.60
N ALA A 180 7.49 -14.36 1.43
CA ALA A 180 6.95 -13.47 0.41
C ALA A 180 7.39 -12.02 0.65
N ALA A 181 7.34 -11.17 -0.38
CA ALA A 181 7.62 -9.75 -0.25
C ALA A 181 6.38 -8.91 -0.54
N ASN A 182 5.97 -8.10 0.44
CA ASN A 182 5.00 -7.02 0.29
C ASN A 182 5.76 -5.72 0.07
N ILE A 183 5.78 -5.27 -1.17
CA ILE A 183 6.60 -4.16 -1.66
C ILE A 183 5.77 -2.89 -1.67
N VAL A 184 6.25 -1.82 -1.05
CA VAL A 184 5.61 -0.50 -1.08
C VAL A 184 6.37 0.43 -1.98
N LEU A 185 5.64 1.02 -2.90
CA LEU A 185 5.99 2.16 -3.73
C LEU A 185 4.87 3.22 -3.62
N HIS A 186 5.10 4.40 -4.15
CA HIS A 186 4.11 5.49 -4.11
C HIS A 186 3.83 5.98 -5.52
N ASP A 187 2.57 5.96 -5.94
CA ASP A 187 2.08 6.60 -7.17
C ASP A 187 1.54 8.01 -6.93
N GLY A 188 1.29 8.34 -5.65
CA GLY A 188 0.85 9.65 -5.19
C GLY A 188 1.78 10.31 -4.16
N SER A 189 1.31 11.41 -3.56
CA SER A 189 1.94 12.09 -2.44
C SER A 189 0.89 12.76 -1.58
N HIS A 190 0.96 12.58 -0.27
CA HIS A 190 0.07 13.27 0.65
C HIS A 190 0.42 14.75 0.84
N ALA A 191 1.68 15.13 0.60
CA ALA A 191 2.18 16.48 0.81
C ALA A 191 2.10 17.36 -0.45
N GLU A 192 2.29 16.76 -1.63
CA GLU A 192 2.38 17.47 -2.91
C GLU A 192 1.49 16.78 -3.95
N PRO A 193 0.31 17.34 -4.30
CA PRO A 193 -0.58 16.71 -5.26
C PRO A 193 0.06 16.47 -6.64
N ALA A 194 0.96 17.35 -7.07
CA ALA A 194 1.67 17.25 -8.35
C ALA A 194 3.06 16.60 -8.24
N ALA A 195 3.35 15.86 -7.14
CA ALA A 195 4.65 15.24 -6.96
C ALA A 195 5.00 14.32 -8.13
N ASP A 196 6.24 14.45 -8.62
CA ASP A 196 6.77 13.55 -9.63
C ASP A 196 6.98 12.14 -9.05
N ARG A 197 6.32 11.15 -9.66
CA ARG A 197 6.44 9.73 -9.32
C ARG A 197 6.99 8.89 -10.46
N ALA A 198 7.53 9.53 -11.49
CA ALA A 198 8.19 8.83 -12.59
C ALA A 198 9.22 7.80 -12.11
N PRO A 199 10.11 8.12 -11.15
CA PRO A 199 11.08 7.15 -10.66
C PRO A 199 10.44 5.94 -9.96
N SER A 200 9.38 6.14 -9.17
CA SER A 200 8.65 5.06 -8.49
C SER A 200 7.92 4.15 -9.48
N VAL A 201 7.24 4.75 -10.46
CA VAL A 201 6.52 4.03 -11.53
C VAL A 201 7.48 3.22 -12.40
N ALA A 202 8.59 3.84 -12.85
CA ALA A 202 9.60 3.14 -13.63
C ALA A 202 10.34 2.05 -12.81
N ALA A 203 10.50 2.23 -11.50
CA ALA A 203 11.04 1.20 -10.63
C ALA A 203 10.12 -0.02 -10.51
N ALA A 204 8.79 0.19 -10.49
CA ALA A 204 7.83 -0.91 -10.53
C ALA A 204 8.00 -1.75 -11.80
N GLU A 205 8.10 -1.12 -12.98
CA GLU A 205 8.36 -1.78 -14.25
C GLU A 205 9.63 -2.64 -14.21
N LYS A 206 10.74 -2.07 -13.69
CA LYS A 206 12.02 -2.79 -13.54
C LYS A 206 11.93 -3.99 -12.60
N LEU A 207 11.17 -3.88 -11.51
CA LEU A 207 10.94 -5.00 -10.59
C LEU A 207 10.09 -6.10 -11.24
N ILE A 208 9.06 -5.72 -12.00
CA ILE A 208 8.25 -6.69 -12.76
C ILE A 208 9.13 -7.42 -13.75
N ALA A 209 9.88 -6.70 -14.59
CA ALA A 209 10.78 -7.30 -15.58
C ALA A 209 11.80 -8.25 -14.95
N ARG A 210 12.33 -7.91 -13.78
CA ARG A 210 13.32 -8.74 -13.06
C ARG A 210 12.74 -10.05 -12.53
N TYR A 211 11.49 -10.04 -12.05
CA TYR A 211 10.96 -11.16 -11.26
C TYR A 211 9.84 -11.96 -11.92
N LYS A 212 9.13 -11.46 -12.93
CA LYS A 212 7.92 -12.10 -13.47
C LYS A 212 8.14 -13.50 -14.04
N GLN A 213 9.36 -13.82 -14.50
CA GLN A 213 9.69 -15.14 -15.03
C GLN A 213 9.99 -16.18 -13.92
N SER A 214 10.28 -15.73 -12.71
CA SER A 214 10.73 -16.62 -11.63
C SER A 214 9.85 -16.52 -10.37
N ARG A 215 8.94 -15.55 -10.31
CA ARG A 215 8.08 -15.27 -9.17
C ARG A 215 6.67 -14.94 -9.62
N ARG A 216 5.70 -15.17 -8.75
CA ARG A 216 4.30 -14.85 -8.97
C ARG A 216 3.95 -13.52 -8.31
N PHE A 217 3.46 -12.57 -9.08
CA PHE A 217 2.86 -11.36 -8.55
C PHE A 217 1.43 -11.65 -8.09
N VAL A 218 1.09 -11.20 -6.89
CA VAL A 218 -0.23 -11.39 -6.28
C VAL A 218 -0.72 -10.10 -5.65
N ARG A 219 -2.03 -9.94 -5.51
CA ARG A 219 -2.61 -8.92 -4.65
C ARG A 219 -2.47 -9.35 -3.19
N VAL A 220 -2.45 -8.38 -2.25
CA VAL A 220 -2.27 -8.68 -0.82
C VAL A 220 -3.42 -9.49 -0.22
N ASP A 221 -4.62 -9.42 -0.78
CA ASP A 221 -5.78 -10.20 -0.34
C ASP A 221 -5.65 -11.73 -0.62
N ALA A 222 -4.72 -12.13 -1.47
CA ALA A 222 -4.38 -13.54 -1.65
C ALA A 222 -3.70 -14.17 -0.41
N TRP A 223 -3.36 -13.37 0.59
CA TRP A 223 -2.67 -13.79 1.81
C TRP A 223 -3.55 -13.78 3.07
N GLY A 224 -4.82 -13.32 2.98
CA GLY A 224 -5.76 -13.19 4.09
C GLY A 224 -6.99 -14.08 4.00
#